data_4863860ce6de486499da82c663d47e9e
#
_entry.id   4863860ce6de486499da82c663d47e9e
#
_cell.length_a   1.000
_cell.length_b   1.000
_cell.length_c   1.000
_cell.angle_alpha   90.00
_cell.angle_beta   90.00
_cell.angle_gamma   90.00
#
_symmetry.space_group_name_H-M   'P 1'
#
loop_
_entity.id
_entity.type
_entity.pdbx_description
1 polymer ?
#
loop_
_entity_poly.entity_id
_entity_poly.type
_entity_poly.pdbx_seq_one_letter_code
_entity_poly.pdbx_strand_id
1 'polypeptide(L)'
;MVSQIKDKGPLTGIALATAGYACFALQDAIVKWLVTDYAVPQILFFRSLVIVAIAGVLVRVKKHPSAWQSPYRKTLVLRAALMLVAWLLFYNAARALGLAELTTLYFSAPIMVMFLSILVLKETIGTGRWIACIGGFIGVVVAANPTHSPNLVPAAMCVVAGFCWAWSTILVRLVSRSESTLTQMYATSLLFGLACALSLPWVWTTPDLAGWGLLLALGLISTIGQYLLYDGFRYAPASAIAPIEYTGLMWAFLYGYLIWAEVPAVNVFIGALMIVASSILLVVWERRAQRPRRKRSPV
;
A
#
# COMPACT_ATOMS: atom_id res chain seq x y z
N MET A 1 -4.94 16.14 23.27
CA MET A 1 -4.39 14.79 23.02
C MET A 1 -3.35 14.76 21.88
N VAL A 2 -2.63 15.88 21.67
CA VAL A 2 -1.60 16.05 20.63
C VAL A 2 -0.17 15.84 21.14
N SER A 3 0.04 15.63 22.46
CA SER A 3 1.37 15.67 23.07
C SER A 3 2.16 14.35 23.10
N GLN A 4 1.61 13.24 22.66
CA GLN A 4 2.30 11.92 22.69
C GLN A 4 2.95 11.51 21.34
N ILE A 5 2.92 12.35 20.31
CA ILE A 5 3.51 12.03 18.99
C ILE A 5 5.04 12.25 18.99
N LYS A 6 5.63 12.75 20.06
CA LYS A 6 6.98 13.34 20.05
C LYS A 6 8.17 12.37 20.08
N ASP A 7 7.99 11.06 20.33
CA ASP A 7 9.12 10.15 20.58
C ASP A 7 9.32 8.99 19.60
N LYS A 8 8.46 8.82 18.58
CA LYS A 8 8.61 7.72 17.61
C LYS A 8 9.17 8.27 16.30
N GLY A 9 10.45 8.03 16.06
CA GLY A 9 11.15 8.51 14.87
C GLY A 9 10.73 7.81 13.57
N PRO A 10 11.25 8.26 12.40
CA PRO A 10 10.95 7.69 11.07
C PRO A 10 11.12 6.18 10.97
N LEU A 11 12.00 5.57 11.76
CA LEU A 11 12.17 4.11 11.81
C LEU A 11 10.92 3.38 12.27
N THR A 12 10.15 3.96 13.21
CA THR A 12 8.86 3.39 13.61
C THR A 12 7.88 3.39 12.44
N GLY A 13 7.83 4.48 11.66
CA GLY A 13 7.00 4.56 10.47
C GLY A 13 7.38 3.53 9.41
N ILE A 14 8.69 3.33 9.17
CA ILE A 14 9.22 2.32 8.26
C ILE A 14 8.83 0.90 8.73
N ALA A 15 9.01 0.59 10.02
CA ALA A 15 8.66 -0.73 10.57
C ALA A 15 7.15 -1.01 10.46
N LEU A 16 6.29 -0.02 10.77
CA LEU A 16 4.84 -0.13 10.60
C LEU A 16 4.45 -0.33 9.14
N ALA A 17 5.07 0.41 8.21
CA ALA A 17 4.82 0.24 6.78
C ALA A 17 5.26 -1.15 6.28
N THR A 18 6.43 -1.66 6.71
CA THR A 18 6.90 -3.01 6.36
C THR A 18 5.91 -4.07 6.80
N ALA A 19 5.43 -4.00 8.06
CA ALA A 19 4.41 -4.91 8.57
C ALA A 19 3.07 -4.75 7.83
N GLY A 20 2.70 -3.52 7.45
CA GLY A 20 1.52 -3.23 6.64
C GLY A 20 1.59 -3.89 5.26
N TYR A 21 2.73 -3.79 4.57
CA TYR A 21 2.92 -4.44 3.27
C TYR A 21 2.99 -5.97 3.37
N ALA A 22 3.51 -6.53 4.47
CA ALA A 22 3.42 -7.96 4.73
C ALA A 22 1.96 -8.42 4.85
N CYS A 23 1.11 -7.67 5.57
CA CYS A 23 -0.32 -7.95 5.65
C CYS A 23 -1.01 -7.83 4.28
N PHE A 24 -0.64 -6.84 3.45
CA PHE A 24 -1.22 -6.71 2.12
C PHE A 24 -0.81 -7.86 1.20
N ALA A 25 0.43 -8.33 1.25
CA ALA A 25 0.84 -9.50 0.48
C ALA A 25 0.09 -10.77 0.93
N LEU A 26 -0.17 -10.95 2.25
CA LEU A 26 -1.01 -12.03 2.75
C LEU A 26 -2.47 -11.87 2.31
N GLN A 27 -3.00 -10.64 2.31
CA GLN A 27 -4.30 -10.32 1.73
C GLN A 27 -4.37 -10.75 0.26
N ASP A 28 -3.35 -10.43 -0.54
CA ASP A 28 -3.31 -10.77 -1.96
C ASP A 28 -3.26 -12.29 -2.18
N ALA A 29 -2.59 -13.04 -1.29
CA ALA A 29 -2.63 -14.49 -1.27
C ALA A 29 -4.06 -15.03 -1.03
N ILE A 30 -4.82 -14.46 -0.09
CA ILE A 30 -6.23 -14.82 0.13
C ILE A 30 -7.08 -14.45 -1.08
N VAL A 31 -6.85 -13.29 -1.67
CA VAL A 31 -7.55 -12.86 -2.89
C VAL A 31 -7.31 -13.85 -4.03
N LYS A 32 -6.08 -14.39 -4.18
CA LYS A 32 -5.75 -15.42 -5.19
C LYS A 32 -6.67 -16.64 -5.10
N TRP A 33 -7.10 -17.05 -3.91
CA TRP A 33 -8.11 -18.10 -3.75
C TRP A 33 -9.53 -17.62 -4.10
N LEU A 34 -9.90 -16.43 -3.60
CA LEU A 34 -11.26 -15.95 -3.73
C LEU A 34 -11.66 -15.59 -5.18
N VAL A 35 -10.72 -15.15 -6.01
CA VAL A 35 -11.02 -14.74 -7.40
C VAL A 35 -11.36 -15.90 -8.33
N THR A 36 -11.16 -17.16 -7.90
CA THR A 36 -11.59 -18.35 -8.64
C THR A 36 -13.12 -18.46 -8.64
N ASP A 37 -13.77 -18.09 -7.53
CA ASP A 37 -15.19 -18.34 -7.30
C ASP A 37 -16.02 -17.07 -7.19
N TYR A 38 -15.40 -15.93 -6.84
CA TYR A 38 -16.09 -14.67 -6.59
C TYR A 38 -15.57 -13.54 -7.45
N ALA A 39 -16.49 -12.67 -7.88
CA ALA A 39 -16.13 -11.47 -8.63
C ALA A 39 -15.36 -10.47 -7.75
N VAL A 40 -14.36 -9.80 -8.34
CA VAL A 40 -13.51 -8.84 -7.65
C VAL A 40 -14.30 -7.73 -6.90
N PRO A 41 -15.34 -7.10 -7.47
CA PRO A 41 -16.12 -6.11 -6.73
C PRO A 41 -16.79 -6.67 -5.47
N GLN A 42 -17.22 -7.94 -5.49
CA GLN A 42 -17.80 -8.59 -4.32
C GLN A 42 -16.76 -8.81 -3.21
N ILE A 43 -15.57 -9.29 -3.56
CA ILE A 43 -14.45 -9.47 -2.63
C ILE A 43 -14.09 -8.12 -1.99
N LEU A 44 -13.94 -7.08 -2.79
CA LEU A 44 -13.60 -5.73 -2.33
C LEU A 44 -14.71 -5.09 -1.48
N PHE A 45 -15.97 -5.39 -1.78
CA PHE A 45 -17.10 -4.96 -0.95
C PHE A 45 -17.01 -5.54 0.45
N PHE A 46 -16.87 -6.88 0.60
CA PHE A 46 -16.76 -7.52 1.90
C PHE A 46 -15.53 -7.08 2.69
N ARG A 47 -14.39 -6.97 2.02
CA ARG A 47 -13.19 -6.38 2.60
C ARG A 47 -13.48 -5.01 3.20
N SER A 48 -14.12 -4.14 2.44
CA SER A 48 -14.46 -2.78 2.87
C SER A 48 -15.47 -2.78 4.00
N LEU A 49 -16.46 -3.67 3.97
CA LEU A 49 -17.48 -3.81 5.01
C LEU A 49 -16.85 -4.15 6.37
N VAL A 50 -15.92 -5.09 6.42
CA VAL A 50 -15.19 -5.45 7.65
C VAL A 50 -14.36 -4.27 8.17
N ILE A 51 -13.64 -3.58 7.28
CA ILE A 51 -12.86 -2.39 7.67
C ILE A 51 -13.78 -1.30 8.24
N VAL A 52 -14.92 -1.02 7.58
CA VAL A 52 -15.90 -0.02 8.02
C VAL A 52 -16.50 -0.41 9.38
N ALA A 53 -16.85 -1.67 9.58
CA ALA A 53 -17.39 -2.16 10.85
C ALA A 53 -16.39 -1.95 11.99
N ILE A 54 -15.15 -2.43 11.83
CA ILE A 54 -14.12 -2.33 12.87
C ILE A 54 -13.70 -0.86 13.11
N ALA A 55 -13.36 -0.14 12.05
CA ALA A 55 -12.95 1.25 12.16
C ALA A 55 -14.09 2.14 12.70
N GLY A 56 -15.33 1.90 12.27
CA GLY A 56 -16.50 2.64 12.74
C GLY A 56 -16.78 2.46 14.22
N VAL A 57 -16.68 1.21 14.73
CA VAL A 57 -16.80 0.94 16.18
C VAL A 57 -15.66 1.64 16.94
N LEU A 58 -14.41 1.50 16.47
CA LEU A 58 -13.26 2.10 17.15
C LEU A 58 -13.29 3.63 17.13
N VAL A 59 -13.76 4.25 16.04
CA VAL A 59 -13.96 5.72 15.92
C VAL A 59 -14.95 6.19 16.98
N ARG A 60 -16.08 5.47 17.16
CA ARG A 60 -17.09 5.80 18.15
C ARG A 60 -16.59 5.61 19.58
N VAL A 61 -15.98 4.46 19.87
CA VAL A 61 -15.45 4.15 21.22
C VAL A 61 -14.35 5.12 21.63
N LYS A 62 -13.44 5.47 20.73
CA LYS A 62 -12.37 6.44 21.00
C LYS A 62 -12.81 7.90 20.87
N LYS A 63 -14.09 8.16 20.61
CA LYS A 63 -14.68 9.51 20.44
C LYS A 63 -13.90 10.38 19.44
N HIS A 64 -13.42 9.77 18.34
CA HIS A 64 -12.79 10.56 17.27
C HIS A 64 -13.85 11.37 16.51
N PRO A 65 -13.49 12.55 15.96
CA PRO A 65 -14.40 13.33 15.13
C PRO A 65 -14.90 12.51 13.94
N SER A 66 -16.15 12.75 13.54
CA SER A 66 -16.73 12.14 12.35
C SER A 66 -15.94 12.58 11.10
N ALA A 67 -15.70 11.65 10.18
CA ALA A 67 -15.03 11.94 8.92
C ALA A 67 -15.73 13.05 8.10
N TRP A 68 -17.05 13.17 8.24
CA TRP A 68 -17.85 14.17 7.56
C TRP A 68 -17.71 15.59 8.14
N GLN A 69 -17.29 15.68 9.40
CA GLN A 69 -16.99 16.95 10.09
C GLN A 69 -15.51 17.35 9.91
N SER A 70 -14.72 16.48 9.31
CA SER A 70 -13.31 16.75 9.04
C SER A 70 -13.14 17.90 8.04
N PRO A 71 -12.22 18.85 8.27
CA PRO A 71 -11.83 19.84 7.27
C PRO A 71 -11.24 19.19 6.01
N TYR A 72 -10.78 17.95 6.11
CA TYR A 72 -10.18 17.17 5.02
C TYR A 72 -11.17 16.27 4.27
N ARG A 73 -12.50 16.43 4.47
CA ARG A 73 -13.53 15.60 3.83
C ARG A 73 -13.38 15.51 2.30
N LYS A 74 -13.05 16.62 1.62
CA LYS A 74 -12.80 16.62 0.17
C LYS A 74 -11.60 15.77 -0.22
N THR A 75 -10.52 15.82 0.57
CA THR A 75 -9.32 15.00 0.38
C THR A 75 -9.62 13.51 0.58
N LEU A 76 -10.43 13.15 1.57
CA LEU A 76 -10.84 11.76 1.80
C LEU A 76 -11.71 11.22 0.66
N VAL A 77 -12.64 12.03 0.14
CA VAL A 77 -13.46 11.68 -1.04
C VAL A 77 -12.59 11.51 -2.29
N LEU A 78 -11.71 12.49 -2.57
CA LEU A 78 -10.78 12.41 -3.70
C LEU A 78 -9.93 11.15 -3.63
N ARG A 79 -9.43 10.82 -2.44
CA ARG A 79 -8.65 9.62 -2.21
C ARG A 79 -9.43 8.34 -2.50
N ALA A 80 -10.68 8.25 -2.05
CA ALA A 80 -11.53 7.09 -2.35
C ALA A 80 -11.78 6.95 -3.86
N ALA A 81 -12.02 8.06 -4.57
CA ALA A 81 -12.17 8.08 -6.01
C ALA A 81 -10.89 7.64 -6.75
N LEU A 82 -9.72 8.16 -6.34
CA LEU A 82 -8.43 7.76 -6.91
C LEU A 82 -8.17 6.25 -6.72
N MET A 83 -8.49 5.72 -5.53
CA MET A 83 -8.37 4.29 -5.26
C MET A 83 -9.30 3.45 -6.13
N LEU A 84 -10.55 3.88 -6.31
CA LEU A 84 -11.50 3.18 -7.19
C LEU A 84 -10.98 3.16 -8.64
N VAL A 85 -10.55 4.31 -9.16
CA VAL A 85 -9.96 4.43 -10.51
C VAL A 85 -8.72 3.54 -10.63
N ALA A 86 -7.81 3.58 -9.64
CA ALA A 86 -6.60 2.76 -9.63
C ALA A 86 -6.94 1.26 -9.76
N TRP A 87 -7.88 0.77 -8.97
CA TRP A 87 -8.28 -0.64 -9.00
C TRP A 87 -8.96 -1.02 -10.32
N LEU A 88 -9.88 -0.20 -10.81
CA LEU A 88 -10.54 -0.46 -12.10
C LEU A 88 -9.54 -0.52 -13.26
N LEU A 89 -8.60 0.42 -13.32
CA LEU A 89 -7.59 0.44 -14.36
C LEU A 89 -6.61 -0.73 -14.23
N PHE A 90 -6.16 -1.04 -13.02
CA PHE A 90 -5.25 -2.15 -12.76
C PHE A 90 -5.84 -3.49 -13.17
N TYR A 91 -7.09 -3.79 -12.78
CA TYR A 91 -7.73 -5.04 -13.15
C TYR A 91 -8.04 -5.15 -14.65
N ASN A 92 -8.37 -4.03 -15.31
CA ASN A 92 -8.51 -4.05 -16.76
C ASN A 92 -7.17 -4.29 -17.47
N ALA A 93 -6.09 -3.67 -16.99
CA ALA A 93 -4.75 -3.92 -17.51
C ALA A 93 -4.32 -5.39 -17.29
N ALA A 94 -4.62 -5.96 -16.14
CA ALA A 94 -4.27 -7.33 -15.77
C ALA A 94 -4.91 -8.40 -16.67
N ARG A 95 -6.00 -8.07 -17.39
CA ARG A 95 -6.63 -8.99 -18.37
C ARG A 95 -5.83 -9.12 -19.67
N ALA A 96 -4.99 -8.14 -19.98
CA ALA A 96 -4.31 -8.04 -21.26
C ALA A 96 -2.77 -8.04 -21.16
N LEU A 97 -2.23 -7.82 -19.96
CA LEU A 97 -0.79 -7.85 -19.69
C LEU A 97 -0.39 -9.13 -18.98
N GLY A 98 0.78 -9.65 -19.31
CA GLY A 98 1.42 -10.69 -18.50
C GLY A 98 1.73 -10.19 -17.08
N LEU A 99 1.80 -11.11 -16.13
CA LEU A 99 2.05 -10.77 -14.71
C LEU A 99 3.35 -9.99 -14.52
N ALA A 100 4.39 -10.33 -15.29
CA ALA A 100 5.69 -9.67 -15.22
C ALA A 100 5.63 -8.21 -15.68
N GLU A 101 4.98 -7.95 -16.79
CA GLU A 101 4.80 -6.59 -17.33
C GLU A 101 3.91 -5.75 -16.39
N LEU A 102 2.79 -6.33 -15.94
CA LEU A 102 1.86 -5.69 -15.02
C LEU A 102 2.58 -5.26 -13.73
N THR A 103 3.33 -6.19 -13.12
CA THR A 103 4.08 -5.95 -11.88
C THR A 103 5.13 -4.86 -12.08
N THR A 104 5.93 -4.94 -13.16
CA THR A 104 6.99 -3.96 -13.44
C THR A 104 6.41 -2.56 -13.63
N LEU A 105 5.33 -2.43 -14.39
CA LEU A 105 4.68 -1.14 -14.65
C LEU A 105 4.05 -0.56 -13.39
N TYR A 106 3.33 -1.38 -12.61
CA TYR A 106 2.68 -0.92 -11.38
C TYR A 106 3.69 -0.50 -10.31
N PHE A 107 4.79 -1.23 -10.14
CA PHE A 107 5.85 -0.88 -9.19
C PHE A 107 6.70 0.33 -9.59
N SER A 108 6.37 1.03 -10.67
CA SER A 108 6.82 2.41 -10.88
C SER A 108 6.18 3.41 -9.88
N ALA A 109 5.07 3.05 -9.22
CA ALA A 109 4.35 3.89 -8.27
C ALA A 109 5.23 4.46 -7.12
N PRO A 110 6.13 3.71 -6.44
CA PRO A 110 7.01 4.27 -5.43
C PRO A 110 7.91 5.41 -5.93
N ILE A 111 8.37 5.34 -7.20
CA ILE A 111 9.13 6.44 -7.82
C ILE A 111 8.22 7.67 -7.98
N MET A 112 6.97 7.46 -8.42
CA MET A 112 5.97 8.54 -8.53
C MET A 112 5.63 9.15 -7.17
N VAL A 113 5.54 8.33 -6.09
CA VAL A 113 5.38 8.82 -4.71
C VAL A 113 6.53 9.75 -4.33
N MET A 114 7.77 9.41 -4.66
CA MET A 114 8.92 10.26 -4.36
C MET A 114 8.83 11.61 -5.08
N PHE A 115 8.54 11.62 -6.38
CA PHE A 115 8.34 12.88 -7.12
C PHE A 115 7.19 13.71 -6.55
N LEU A 116 6.04 13.08 -6.29
CA LEU A 116 4.89 13.78 -5.72
C LEU A 116 5.16 14.28 -4.29
N SER A 117 5.97 13.59 -3.50
CA SER A 117 6.33 14.06 -2.17
C SER A 117 7.17 15.35 -2.20
N ILE A 118 8.02 15.53 -3.21
CA ILE A 118 8.73 16.79 -3.43
C ILE A 118 7.73 17.90 -3.81
N LEU A 119 6.86 17.62 -4.78
CA LEU A 119 5.99 18.64 -5.36
C LEU A 119 4.87 19.09 -4.39
N VAL A 120 4.24 18.11 -3.72
CA VAL A 120 3.02 18.35 -2.92
C VAL A 120 3.34 18.55 -1.44
N LEU A 121 4.19 17.68 -0.88
CA LEU A 121 4.52 17.70 0.54
C LEU A 121 5.75 18.57 0.85
N LYS A 122 6.46 19.03 -0.19
CA LYS A 122 7.73 19.77 -0.10
C LYS A 122 8.78 19.04 0.74
N GLU A 123 8.79 17.70 0.65
CA GLU A 123 9.77 16.87 1.33
C GLU A 123 11.15 17.01 0.65
N THR A 124 12.20 17.15 1.44
CA THR A 124 13.58 17.07 0.96
C THR A 124 14.02 15.60 0.93
N ILE A 125 14.39 15.09 -0.25
CA ILE A 125 14.77 13.71 -0.42
C ILE A 125 16.29 13.59 -0.46
N GLY A 126 16.85 12.91 0.55
CA GLY A 126 18.26 12.60 0.58
C GLY A 126 18.65 11.51 -0.43
N THR A 127 19.91 11.49 -0.86
CA THR A 127 20.46 10.52 -1.83
C THR A 127 20.18 9.07 -1.43
N GLY A 128 20.18 8.76 -0.12
CA GLY A 128 19.87 7.43 0.38
C GLY A 128 18.51 6.89 0.02
N ARG A 129 17.47 7.73 0.03
CA ARG A 129 16.10 7.35 -0.35
C ARG A 129 16.01 7.11 -1.86
N TRP A 130 16.69 7.94 -2.67
CA TRP A 130 16.76 7.74 -4.12
C TRP A 130 17.44 6.42 -4.48
N ILE A 131 18.60 6.14 -3.90
CA ILE A 131 19.32 4.89 -4.16
C ILE A 131 18.48 3.68 -3.73
N ALA A 132 17.83 3.74 -2.58
CA ALA A 132 16.96 2.67 -2.12
C ALA A 132 15.74 2.46 -3.05
N CYS A 133 15.12 3.54 -3.53
CA CYS A 133 13.98 3.46 -4.43
C CYS A 133 14.38 2.90 -5.80
N ILE A 134 15.43 3.43 -6.40
CA ILE A 134 15.93 2.96 -7.71
C ILE A 134 16.44 1.53 -7.61
N GLY A 135 17.21 1.21 -6.58
CA GLY A 135 17.72 -0.15 -6.35
C GLY A 135 16.61 -1.18 -6.13
N GLY A 136 15.56 -0.81 -5.37
CA GLY A 136 14.38 -1.63 -5.19
C GLY A 136 13.63 -1.85 -6.50
N PHE A 137 13.45 -0.79 -7.30
CA PHE A 137 12.80 -0.91 -8.61
C PHE A 137 13.59 -1.80 -9.59
N ILE A 138 14.91 -1.67 -9.64
CA ILE A 138 15.76 -2.58 -10.43
C ILE A 138 15.57 -4.03 -9.96
N GLY A 139 15.51 -4.26 -8.64
CA GLY A 139 15.19 -5.59 -8.08
C GLY A 139 13.83 -6.13 -8.55
N VAL A 140 12.78 -5.27 -8.64
CA VAL A 140 11.47 -5.65 -9.20
C VAL A 140 11.61 -6.05 -10.67
N VAL A 141 12.30 -5.25 -11.48
CA VAL A 141 12.51 -5.54 -12.91
C VAL A 141 13.23 -6.88 -13.09
N VAL A 142 14.28 -7.15 -12.31
CA VAL A 142 15.01 -8.42 -12.34
C VAL A 142 14.12 -9.59 -11.94
N ALA A 143 13.33 -9.45 -10.86
CA ALA A 143 12.42 -10.50 -10.40
C ALA A 143 11.31 -10.78 -11.41
N ALA A 144 10.69 -9.76 -11.95
CA ALA A 144 9.60 -9.86 -12.90
C ALA A 144 10.05 -10.37 -14.27
N ASN A 145 11.29 -10.05 -14.67
CA ASN A 145 11.89 -10.47 -15.95
C ASN A 145 10.97 -10.28 -17.14
N PRO A 146 10.48 -9.05 -17.46
CA PRO A 146 9.55 -8.81 -18.54
C PRO A 146 10.23 -9.12 -19.90
N THR A 147 9.68 -10.05 -20.66
CA THR A 147 10.28 -10.56 -21.90
C THR A 147 9.62 -10.01 -23.17
N HIS A 148 8.45 -9.42 -23.05
CA HIS A 148 7.66 -8.92 -24.17
C HIS A 148 7.40 -7.41 -24.07
N SER A 149 7.25 -6.76 -25.23
CA SER A 149 6.78 -5.37 -25.26
C SER A 149 5.29 -5.34 -24.94
N PRO A 150 4.86 -4.63 -23.89
CA PRO A 150 3.46 -4.61 -23.51
C PRO A 150 2.59 -3.90 -24.55
N ASN A 151 1.33 -4.32 -24.67
CA ASN A 151 0.33 -3.57 -25.42
C ASN A 151 0.18 -2.16 -24.80
N LEU A 152 0.25 -1.12 -25.64
CA LEU A 152 0.36 0.27 -25.20
C LEU A 152 -0.82 0.72 -24.34
N VAL A 153 -2.06 0.34 -24.69
CA VAL A 153 -3.27 0.79 -23.96
C VAL A 153 -3.32 0.17 -22.55
N PRO A 154 -3.24 -1.16 -22.37
CA PRO A 154 -3.16 -1.75 -21.04
C PRO A 154 -1.94 -1.28 -20.23
N ALA A 155 -0.80 -1.06 -20.88
CA ALA A 155 0.39 -0.52 -20.22
C ALA A 155 0.13 0.89 -19.65
N ALA A 156 -0.48 1.77 -20.45
CA ALA A 156 -0.87 3.10 -20.00
C ALA A 156 -1.89 3.04 -18.85
N MET A 157 -2.89 2.15 -18.92
CA MET A 157 -3.85 1.93 -17.82
C MET A 157 -3.14 1.54 -16.51
N CYS A 158 -2.15 0.64 -16.58
CA CYS A 158 -1.38 0.20 -15.41
C CYS A 158 -0.55 1.34 -14.81
N VAL A 159 0.12 2.14 -15.64
CA VAL A 159 0.89 3.31 -15.18
C VAL A 159 -0.01 4.37 -14.55
N VAL A 160 -1.18 4.65 -15.14
CA VAL A 160 -2.17 5.58 -14.55
C VAL A 160 -2.73 5.03 -13.24
N ALA A 161 -2.95 3.72 -13.13
CA ALA A 161 -3.33 3.09 -11.87
C ALA A 161 -2.26 3.32 -10.79
N GLY A 162 -0.99 3.10 -11.10
CA GLY A 162 0.16 3.38 -10.23
C GLY A 162 0.23 4.86 -9.82
N PHE A 163 -0.04 5.78 -10.74
CA PHE A 163 -0.11 7.20 -10.45
C PHE A 163 -1.26 7.56 -9.50
N CYS A 164 -2.45 7.00 -9.71
CA CYS A 164 -3.59 7.19 -8.79
C CYS A 164 -3.30 6.64 -7.40
N TRP A 165 -2.63 5.49 -7.30
CA TRP A 165 -2.15 4.93 -6.04
C TRP A 165 -1.14 5.86 -5.37
N ALA A 166 -0.13 6.33 -6.11
CA ALA A 166 0.89 7.25 -5.62
C ALA A 166 0.26 8.54 -5.09
N TRP A 167 -0.69 9.13 -5.82
CA TRP A 167 -1.41 10.31 -5.38
C TRP A 167 -2.23 10.05 -4.12
N SER A 168 -2.95 8.92 -4.06
CA SER A 168 -3.68 8.49 -2.85
C SER A 168 -2.74 8.40 -1.64
N THR A 169 -1.54 7.86 -1.81
CA THR A 169 -0.51 7.74 -0.76
C THR A 169 -0.07 9.11 -0.24
N ILE A 170 0.15 10.09 -1.13
CA ILE A 170 0.45 11.48 -0.76
C ILE A 170 -0.69 12.10 0.06
N LEU A 171 -1.95 11.86 -0.34
CA LEU A 171 -3.11 12.35 0.41
C LEU A 171 -3.21 11.73 1.81
N VAL A 172 -2.87 10.44 1.97
CA VAL A 172 -2.75 9.81 3.31
C VAL A 172 -1.75 10.57 4.16
N ARG A 173 -0.56 10.81 3.62
CA ARG A 173 0.51 11.54 4.34
C ARG A 173 0.10 12.95 4.70
N LEU A 174 -0.56 13.67 3.77
CA LEU A 174 -1.05 15.03 3.99
C LEU A 174 -1.99 15.10 5.21
N VAL A 175 -2.90 14.15 5.31
CA VAL A 175 -3.98 14.13 6.31
C VAL A 175 -3.55 13.44 7.60
N SER A 176 -2.55 12.55 7.55
CA SER A 176 -2.14 11.68 8.68
C SER A 176 -1.67 12.42 9.93
N ARG A 177 -1.24 13.67 9.80
CA ARG A 177 -0.81 14.51 10.95
C ARG A 177 -1.97 15.15 11.69
N SER A 178 -3.10 15.34 11.03
CA SER A 178 -4.26 16.08 11.55
C SER A 178 -5.43 15.16 11.89
N GLU A 179 -5.63 14.10 11.09
CA GLU A 179 -6.73 13.17 11.27
C GLU A 179 -6.26 11.83 11.85
N SER A 180 -7.17 11.18 12.57
CA SER A 180 -6.87 9.85 13.08
C SER A 180 -6.79 8.82 11.93
N THR A 181 -5.91 7.83 12.08
CA THR A 181 -5.80 6.69 11.18
C THR A 181 -7.15 6.00 10.98
N LEU A 182 -7.92 5.81 12.06
CA LEU A 182 -9.23 5.16 12.04
C LEU A 182 -10.28 5.96 11.25
N THR A 183 -10.29 7.29 11.40
CA THR A 183 -11.20 8.18 10.65
C THR A 183 -10.92 8.11 9.14
N GLN A 184 -9.64 8.10 8.74
CA GLN A 184 -9.23 7.96 7.36
C GLN A 184 -9.64 6.59 6.78
N MET A 185 -9.42 5.50 7.53
CA MET A 185 -9.80 4.14 7.13
C MET A 185 -11.31 4.04 6.94
N TYR A 186 -12.08 4.50 7.93
CA TYR A 186 -13.54 4.47 7.90
C TYR A 186 -14.08 5.19 6.66
N ALA A 187 -13.68 6.46 6.47
CA ALA A 187 -14.20 7.28 5.37
C ALA A 187 -13.87 6.68 3.99
N THR A 188 -12.62 6.29 3.79
CA THR A 188 -12.17 5.78 2.49
C THR A 188 -12.80 4.43 2.18
N SER A 189 -12.84 3.51 3.16
CA SER A 189 -13.42 2.18 2.96
C SER A 189 -14.94 2.23 2.82
N LEU A 190 -15.63 3.17 3.49
CA LEU A 190 -17.06 3.35 3.32
C LEU A 190 -17.40 3.79 1.87
N LEU A 191 -16.73 4.83 1.37
CA LEU A 191 -16.98 5.33 0.01
C LEU A 191 -16.59 4.28 -1.05
N PHE A 192 -15.47 3.59 -0.85
CA PHE A 192 -15.01 2.53 -1.75
C PHE A 192 -15.98 1.33 -1.73
N GLY A 193 -16.41 0.90 -0.53
CA GLY A 193 -17.38 -0.18 -0.38
C GLY A 193 -18.74 0.14 -1.00
N LEU A 194 -19.22 1.39 -0.84
CA LEU A 194 -20.47 1.84 -1.50
C LEU A 194 -20.35 1.79 -3.03
N ALA A 195 -19.21 2.21 -3.58
CA ALA A 195 -18.96 2.11 -5.02
C ALA A 195 -18.96 0.65 -5.52
N CYS A 196 -18.35 -0.26 -4.77
CA CYS A 196 -18.35 -1.70 -5.09
C CYS A 196 -19.79 -2.28 -4.94
N ALA A 197 -20.57 -1.81 -3.95
CA ALA A 197 -21.93 -2.27 -3.74
C ALA A 197 -22.85 -2.04 -4.95
N LEU A 198 -22.59 -0.97 -5.72
CA LEU A 198 -23.38 -0.67 -6.92
C LEU A 198 -23.29 -1.79 -7.98
N SER A 199 -22.20 -2.55 -8.02
CA SER A 199 -22.05 -3.65 -8.98
C SER A 199 -22.56 -5.00 -8.48
N LEU A 200 -22.83 -5.16 -7.19
CA LEU A 200 -23.23 -6.44 -6.60
C LEU A 200 -24.45 -7.10 -7.25
N PRO A 201 -25.53 -6.38 -7.63
CA PRO A 201 -26.71 -7.02 -8.22
C PRO A 201 -26.38 -7.83 -9.51
N TRP A 202 -25.29 -7.50 -10.19
CA TRP A 202 -24.90 -8.15 -11.45
C TRP A 202 -23.81 -9.21 -11.31
N VAL A 203 -23.09 -9.21 -10.16
CA VAL A 203 -21.91 -10.06 -9.97
C VAL A 203 -21.96 -10.92 -8.70
N TRP A 204 -23.11 -10.95 -8.03
CA TRP A 204 -23.26 -11.65 -6.76
C TRP A 204 -23.18 -13.18 -6.95
N THR A 205 -22.28 -13.80 -6.21
CA THR A 205 -22.22 -15.24 -5.99
C THR A 205 -22.30 -15.50 -4.49
N THR A 206 -23.29 -16.29 -4.04
CA THR A 206 -23.45 -16.56 -2.60
C THR A 206 -22.29 -17.40 -2.08
N PRO A 207 -21.51 -16.88 -1.09
CA PRO A 207 -20.39 -17.60 -0.57
C PRO A 207 -20.82 -18.85 0.22
N ASP A 208 -20.06 -19.94 0.09
CA ASP A 208 -20.13 -21.10 0.98
C ASP A 208 -19.49 -20.80 2.34
N LEU A 209 -19.47 -21.76 3.25
CA LEU A 209 -18.92 -21.57 4.59
C LEU A 209 -17.41 -21.22 4.57
N ALA A 210 -16.65 -21.85 3.67
CA ALA A 210 -15.23 -21.60 3.50
C ALA A 210 -15.00 -20.19 2.91
N GLY A 211 -15.78 -19.81 1.90
CA GLY A 211 -15.75 -18.46 1.30
C GLY A 211 -16.05 -17.37 2.31
N TRP A 212 -17.06 -17.54 3.18
CA TRP A 212 -17.32 -16.60 4.28
C TRP A 212 -16.14 -16.46 5.23
N GLY A 213 -15.49 -17.60 5.59
CA GLY A 213 -14.29 -17.61 6.41
C GLY A 213 -13.14 -16.83 5.77
N LEU A 214 -12.89 -17.06 4.48
CA LEU A 214 -11.83 -16.37 3.72
C LEU A 214 -12.13 -14.86 3.55
N LEU A 215 -13.38 -14.47 3.26
CA LEU A 215 -13.79 -13.07 3.15
C LEU A 215 -13.63 -12.32 4.48
N LEU A 216 -13.96 -12.97 5.60
CA LEU A 216 -13.74 -12.40 6.94
C LEU A 216 -12.24 -12.25 7.24
N ALA A 217 -11.45 -13.30 7.00
CA ALA A 217 -10.00 -13.27 7.18
C ALA A 217 -9.34 -12.17 6.33
N LEU A 218 -9.76 -12.04 5.07
CA LEU A 218 -9.36 -10.97 4.16
C LEU A 218 -9.62 -9.59 4.77
N GLY A 219 -10.85 -9.37 5.26
CA GLY A 219 -11.24 -8.10 5.86
C GLY A 219 -10.44 -7.75 7.11
N LEU A 220 -10.19 -8.75 7.99
CA LEU A 220 -9.41 -8.57 9.21
C LEU A 220 -7.94 -8.25 8.89
N ILE A 221 -7.29 -9.02 8.02
CA ILE A 221 -5.90 -8.81 7.61
C ILE A 221 -5.75 -7.47 6.91
N SER A 222 -6.69 -7.12 6.03
CA SER A 222 -6.72 -5.82 5.36
C SER A 222 -6.86 -4.67 6.35
N THR A 223 -7.69 -4.82 7.39
CA THR A 223 -7.86 -3.80 8.43
C THR A 223 -6.55 -3.56 9.17
N ILE A 224 -5.85 -4.63 9.55
CA ILE A 224 -4.55 -4.53 10.25
C ILE A 224 -3.52 -3.89 9.33
N GLY A 225 -3.36 -4.38 8.11
CA GLY A 225 -2.40 -3.87 7.14
C GLY A 225 -2.61 -2.39 6.83
N GLN A 226 -3.86 -1.99 6.60
CA GLN A 226 -4.21 -0.60 6.32
C GLN A 226 -3.97 0.30 7.54
N TYR A 227 -4.29 -0.17 8.75
CA TYR A 227 -4.00 0.58 9.97
C TYR A 227 -2.50 0.80 10.14
N LEU A 228 -1.70 -0.24 10.01
CA LEU A 228 -0.25 -0.18 10.15
C LEU A 228 0.39 0.77 9.13
N LEU A 229 0.00 0.66 7.86
CA LEU A 229 0.52 1.53 6.81
C LEU A 229 0.15 3.00 7.04
N TYR A 230 -1.13 3.29 7.33
CA TYR A 230 -1.58 4.68 7.53
C TYR A 230 -1.00 5.29 8.80
N ASP A 231 -0.85 4.49 9.86
CA ASP A 231 -0.19 4.96 11.07
C ASP A 231 1.31 5.18 10.82
N GLY A 232 1.94 4.35 9.98
CA GLY A 232 3.32 4.54 9.50
C GLY A 232 3.56 5.91 8.88
N PHE A 233 2.63 6.41 8.07
CA PHE A 233 2.70 7.75 7.48
C PHE A 233 2.61 8.90 8.49
N ARG A 234 2.22 8.65 9.72
CA ARG A 234 2.25 9.67 10.79
C ARG A 234 3.68 9.92 11.28
N TYR A 235 4.52 8.88 11.28
CA TYR A 235 5.88 8.93 11.83
C TYR A 235 6.95 9.11 10.78
N ALA A 236 6.76 8.60 9.56
CA ALA A 236 7.73 8.68 8.48
C ALA A 236 7.23 9.51 7.28
N PRO A 237 8.11 10.22 6.58
CA PRO A 237 7.77 10.88 5.33
C PRO A 237 7.42 9.87 4.24
N ALA A 238 6.60 10.29 3.26
CA ALA A 238 6.16 9.44 2.17
C ALA A 238 7.36 8.91 1.34
N SER A 239 8.35 9.74 1.14
CA SER A 239 9.60 9.39 0.45
C SER A 239 10.46 8.33 1.17
N ALA A 240 10.29 8.16 2.49
CA ALA A 240 10.96 7.09 3.23
C ALA A 240 10.15 5.78 3.22
N ILE A 241 8.83 5.84 3.08
CA ILE A 241 7.97 4.66 3.00
C ILE A 241 7.91 4.11 1.57
N ALA A 242 8.02 4.95 0.53
CA ALA A 242 7.90 4.53 -0.86
C ALA A 242 8.80 3.33 -1.24
N PRO A 243 10.10 3.29 -0.93
CA PRO A 243 10.93 2.14 -1.26
C PRO A 243 10.54 0.85 -0.51
N ILE A 244 9.87 0.98 0.64
CA ILE A 244 9.42 -0.17 1.44
C ILE A 244 8.28 -0.94 0.75
N GLU A 245 7.53 -0.28 -0.13
CA GLU A 245 6.47 -0.91 -0.92
C GLU A 245 7.00 -2.11 -1.72
N TYR A 246 8.23 -2.03 -2.23
CA TYR A 246 8.86 -3.15 -2.95
C TYR A 246 9.00 -4.42 -2.10
N THR A 247 9.06 -4.32 -0.77
CA THR A 247 9.09 -5.50 0.10
C THR A 247 7.82 -6.34 -0.01
N GLY A 248 6.71 -5.76 -0.47
CA GLY A 248 5.46 -6.48 -0.76
C GLY A 248 5.69 -7.64 -1.73
N LEU A 249 6.53 -7.44 -2.75
CA LEU A 249 6.88 -8.49 -3.71
C LEU A 249 7.66 -9.64 -3.03
N MET A 250 8.57 -9.33 -2.13
CA MET A 250 9.29 -10.35 -1.34
C MET A 250 8.33 -11.17 -0.47
N TRP A 251 7.38 -10.52 0.19
CA TRP A 251 6.35 -11.19 0.98
C TRP A 251 5.44 -12.06 0.11
N ALA A 252 5.06 -11.58 -1.08
CA ALA A 252 4.26 -12.35 -2.02
C ALA A 252 4.97 -13.65 -2.44
N PHE A 253 6.28 -13.61 -2.69
CA PHE A 253 7.06 -14.83 -2.98
C PHE A 253 7.14 -15.77 -1.77
N LEU A 254 7.37 -15.23 -0.58
CA LEU A 254 7.40 -16.04 0.64
C LEU A 254 6.07 -16.77 0.85
N TYR A 255 4.94 -16.08 0.71
CA TYR A 255 3.63 -16.70 0.85
C TYR A 255 3.30 -17.66 -0.30
N GLY A 256 3.73 -17.37 -1.54
CA GLY A 256 3.64 -18.28 -2.68
C GLY A 256 4.33 -19.61 -2.40
N TYR A 257 5.53 -19.56 -1.84
CA TYR A 257 6.26 -20.76 -1.43
C TYR A 257 5.59 -21.50 -0.26
N LEU A 258 5.23 -20.79 0.80
CA LEU A 258 4.68 -21.41 2.03
C LEU A 258 3.27 -22.00 1.82
N ILE A 259 2.44 -21.39 0.98
CA ILE A 259 1.02 -21.76 0.83
C ILE A 259 0.82 -22.71 -0.35
N TRP A 260 1.52 -22.48 -1.47
CA TRP A 260 1.35 -23.27 -2.70
C TRP A 260 2.59 -24.09 -3.07
N ALA A 261 3.66 -24.07 -2.26
CA ALA A 261 4.95 -24.71 -2.56
C ALA A 261 5.53 -24.24 -3.94
N GLU A 262 5.19 -23.03 -4.37
CA GLU A 262 5.72 -22.44 -5.58
C GLU A 262 7.20 -22.14 -5.37
N VAL A 263 8.09 -22.83 -6.09
CA VAL A 263 9.55 -22.58 -6.01
C VAL A 263 9.88 -21.40 -6.94
N PRO A 264 10.34 -20.26 -6.39
CA PRO A 264 10.65 -19.11 -7.22
C PRO A 264 11.83 -19.40 -8.16
N ALA A 265 11.77 -18.85 -9.37
CA ALA A 265 12.88 -18.92 -10.31
C ALA A 265 14.09 -18.13 -9.81
N VAL A 266 15.29 -18.42 -10.34
CA VAL A 266 16.56 -17.81 -9.89
C VAL A 266 16.52 -16.28 -9.96
N ASN A 267 15.95 -15.71 -11.03
CA ASN A 267 15.78 -14.27 -11.19
C ASN A 267 14.96 -13.63 -10.06
N VAL A 268 13.96 -14.38 -9.54
CA VAL A 268 13.13 -13.95 -8.39
C VAL A 268 13.97 -13.85 -7.12
N PHE A 269 14.85 -14.82 -6.85
CA PHE A 269 15.77 -14.77 -5.71
C PHE A 269 16.76 -13.60 -5.82
N ILE A 270 17.33 -13.37 -7.00
CA ILE A 270 18.24 -12.24 -7.23
C ILE A 270 17.52 -10.92 -7.00
N GLY A 271 16.34 -10.74 -7.59
CA GLY A 271 15.54 -9.52 -7.42
C GLY A 271 15.09 -9.31 -5.97
N ALA A 272 14.67 -10.36 -5.26
CA ALA A 272 14.33 -10.28 -3.84
C ALA A 272 15.54 -9.86 -2.98
N LEU A 273 16.73 -10.40 -3.25
CA LEU A 273 17.95 -10.01 -2.56
C LEU A 273 18.28 -8.52 -2.78
N MET A 274 18.11 -8.00 -4.00
CA MET A 274 18.30 -6.59 -4.31
C MET A 274 17.30 -5.69 -3.56
N ILE A 275 16.03 -6.10 -3.48
CA ILE A 275 14.98 -5.39 -2.73
C ILE A 275 15.33 -5.35 -1.24
N VAL A 276 15.73 -6.49 -0.66
CA VAL A 276 16.15 -6.58 0.74
C VAL A 276 17.36 -5.68 1.00
N ALA A 277 18.39 -5.75 0.16
CA ALA A 277 19.60 -4.93 0.29
C ALA A 277 19.26 -3.43 0.23
N SER A 278 18.41 -3.02 -0.70
CA SER A 278 17.95 -1.63 -0.84
C SER A 278 17.15 -1.16 0.39
N SER A 279 16.28 -2.01 0.94
CA SER A 279 15.52 -1.72 2.15
C SER A 279 16.38 -1.62 3.39
N ILE A 280 17.39 -2.49 3.54
CA ILE A 280 18.37 -2.42 4.64
C ILE A 280 19.20 -1.15 4.52
N LEU A 281 19.66 -0.82 3.31
CA LEU A 281 20.42 0.40 3.04
C LEU A 281 19.64 1.65 3.45
N LEU A 282 18.33 1.70 3.13
CA LEU A 282 17.45 2.76 3.56
C LEU A 282 17.40 2.88 5.09
N VAL A 283 17.15 1.76 5.78
CA VAL A 283 17.08 1.72 7.25
C VAL A 283 18.40 2.19 7.88
N VAL A 284 19.54 1.74 7.36
CA VAL A 284 20.86 2.16 7.85
C VAL A 284 21.06 3.66 7.64
N TRP A 285 20.67 4.20 6.49
CA TRP A 285 20.78 5.63 6.22
C TRP A 285 19.88 6.48 7.13
N GLU A 286 18.63 6.08 7.31
CA GLU A 286 17.71 6.78 8.23
C GLU A 286 18.23 6.75 9.68
N ARG A 287 18.81 5.62 10.13
CA ARG A 287 19.46 5.53 11.45
C ARG A 287 20.63 6.48 11.57
N ARG A 288 21.47 6.58 10.54
CA ARG A 288 22.62 7.52 10.55
C ARG A 288 22.18 8.96 10.57
N ALA A 289 21.12 9.30 9.83
CA ALA A 289 20.56 10.64 9.78
C ALA A 289 19.95 11.10 11.12
N GLN A 290 19.46 10.15 11.95
CA GLN A 290 18.90 10.45 13.28
C GLN A 290 19.95 10.58 14.39
N ARG A 291 21.21 10.15 14.17
CA ARG A 291 22.24 10.33 15.17
C ARG A 291 22.50 11.82 15.41
N PRO A 292 22.42 12.32 16.66
CA PRO A 292 22.70 13.71 16.93
C PRO A 292 24.13 14.02 16.46
N ARG A 293 24.29 15.05 15.62
CA ARG A 293 25.62 15.58 15.30
C ARG A 293 26.26 15.95 16.64
N ARG A 294 27.22 15.14 17.09
CA ARG A 294 28.06 15.46 18.25
C ARG A 294 28.60 16.87 17.99
N LYS A 295 28.11 17.84 18.79
CA LYS A 295 28.63 19.21 18.73
C LYS A 295 30.16 19.07 18.92
N ARG A 296 30.93 19.37 17.89
CA ARG A 296 32.35 19.66 18.07
C ARG A 296 32.36 20.89 18.95
N SER A 297 32.73 20.73 20.21
CA SER A 297 33.12 21.85 21.08
C SER A 297 34.25 22.58 20.34
N PRO A 298 34.15 23.89 20.14
CA PRO A 298 35.29 24.67 19.71
C PRO A 298 36.34 24.57 20.84
N VAL A 299 37.55 24.14 20.49
CA VAL A 299 38.76 24.24 21.32
C VAL A 299 39.23 25.68 21.27
#